data_78b700576e4e42e5be359bf7481bb0c0
#
_entry.id   78b700576e4e42e5be359bf7481bb0c0
#
_cell.length_a   1.000
_cell.length_b   1.000
_cell.length_c   1.000
_cell.angle_alpha   90.00
_cell.angle_beta   90.00
_cell.angle_gamma   90.00
#
_symmetry.space_group_name_H-M   'P 1'
#
loop_
_entity.id
_entity.type
_entity.pdbx_description
1 polymer ?
#
loop_
_entity_poly.entity_id
_entity_poly.type
_entity_poly.pdbx_seq_one_letter_code
_entity_poly.pdbx_strand_id
1 'polypeptide(L)'
;MTTPDELVTIFDRIRDGIQNDGDILLLRQWLKNSDGHNVLQVGKNIINIADGKDIHIGDRTYYNTDAQTIKAVIQEVFKDLISSLNIEKLPQENSAQANLLARTKKKDLVTKTNLQNEKNPTSGIPAITKFEFEVVTLDIQGIETKLCLKQADYFIENLPDDFILEMVSIAGGKFQMGAPQDEPESLEDERPQHIVTLKPFFLSKYPITQAQWRIIANLPKINRRLEVEPSCFKGDNLPVERVSWDDAQEFCERLSRATGRKYRLLSEAEWEYACRAKTSTPFHFGKTITPNLAKYFVQNENINSISPQQTIEVGSFLPNAFGIYDMHGLVWEWCEDCEHEDYQDAPSDGSSWVNNGNSEYRILRGGSWDSPAHLCRSASRFSEMASVTDSRFGFRVVCSSI
;
A
#
# COMPACT_ATOMS: atom_id res chain seq x y z
N MET A 1 4.41 6.93 -29.80
CA MET A 1 4.04 7.13 -28.36
C MET A 1 3.76 8.61 -28.21
N THR A 2 2.60 8.96 -27.74
CA THR A 2 2.23 10.37 -27.48
C THR A 2 3.13 10.91 -26.36
N THR A 3 3.84 11.99 -26.63
CA THR A 3 4.74 12.60 -25.64
C THR A 3 3.95 13.40 -24.59
N PRO A 4 4.50 13.65 -23.39
CA PRO A 4 3.85 14.50 -22.40
C PRO A 4 3.45 15.89 -22.95
N ASP A 5 4.29 16.49 -23.79
CA ASP A 5 4.02 17.80 -24.40
C ASP A 5 2.87 17.76 -25.42
N GLU A 6 2.74 16.66 -26.16
CA GLU A 6 1.60 16.45 -27.07
C GLU A 6 0.28 16.30 -26.29
N LEU A 7 0.31 15.63 -25.15
CA LEU A 7 -0.87 15.51 -24.26
C LEU A 7 -1.30 16.87 -23.70
N VAL A 8 -0.36 17.68 -23.22
CA VAL A 8 -0.64 19.05 -22.76
C VAL A 8 -1.30 19.86 -23.87
N THR A 9 -0.77 19.75 -25.10
CA THR A 9 -1.33 20.45 -26.26
C THR A 9 -2.74 19.95 -26.61
N ILE A 10 -3.01 18.66 -26.48
CA ILE A 10 -4.35 18.09 -26.67
C ILE A 10 -5.30 18.61 -25.59
N PHE A 11 -4.87 18.63 -24.33
CA PHE A 11 -5.70 19.16 -23.23
C PHE A 11 -5.98 20.66 -23.40
N ASP A 12 -5.01 21.46 -23.84
CA ASP A 12 -5.22 22.88 -24.12
C ASP A 12 -6.25 23.08 -25.24
N ARG A 13 -6.18 22.29 -26.32
CA ARG A 13 -7.18 22.34 -27.39
C ARG A 13 -8.58 21.92 -26.94
N ILE A 14 -8.68 20.93 -26.03
CA ILE A 14 -9.96 20.52 -25.45
C ILE A 14 -10.52 21.64 -24.58
N ARG A 15 -9.69 22.26 -23.73
CA ARG A 15 -10.07 23.43 -22.91
C ARG A 15 -10.65 24.55 -23.77
N ASP A 16 -9.99 24.86 -24.86
CA ASP A 16 -10.35 26.00 -25.73
C ASP A 16 -11.46 25.64 -26.76
N GLY A 17 -11.97 24.39 -26.69
CA GLY A 17 -13.04 23.92 -27.58
C GLY A 17 -12.68 23.74 -29.05
N ILE A 18 -11.37 23.68 -29.36
CA ILE A 18 -10.82 23.61 -30.73
C ILE A 18 -10.19 22.24 -31.06
N GLN A 19 -10.44 21.20 -30.23
CA GLN A 19 -9.95 19.84 -30.44
C GLN A 19 -10.52 19.25 -31.73
N ASN A 20 -9.74 18.34 -32.33
CA ASN A 20 -10.10 17.59 -33.53
C ASN A 20 -10.17 16.08 -33.25
N ASP A 21 -10.65 15.30 -34.24
CA ASP A 21 -10.78 13.84 -34.12
C ASP A 21 -9.43 13.13 -33.91
N GLY A 22 -8.34 13.72 -34.38
CA GLY A 22 -6.97 13.22 -34.19
C GLY A 22 -6.55 13.36 -32.70
N ASP A 23 -6.93 14.42 -32.02
CA ASP A 23 -6.66 14.63 -30.60
C ASP A 23 -7.36 13.57 -29.74
N ILE A 24 -8.60 13.26 -30.08
CA ILE A 24 -9.40 12.22 -29.41
C ILE A 24 -8.78 10.83 -29.66
N LEU A 25 -8.31 10.58 -30.89
CA LEU A 25 -7.65 9.31 -31.24
C LEU A 25 -6.32 9.14 -30.47
N LEU A 26 -5.51 10.18 -30.39
CA LEU A 26 -4.25 10.18 -29.64
C LEU A 26 -4.48 9.98 -28.14
N LEU A 27 -5.49 10.64 -27.57
CA LEU A 27 -5.87 10.46 -26.18
C LEU A 27 -6.30 9.00 -25.90
N ARG A 28 -7.09 8.41 -26.80
CA ARG A 28 -7.47 6.99 -26.72
C ARG A 28 -6.28 6.04 -26.82
N GLN A 29 -5.33 6.31 -27.72
CA GLN A 29 -4.12 5.49 -27.85
C GLN A 29 -3.24 5.60 -26.61
N TRP A 30 -3.13 6.77 -26.04
CA TRP A 30 -2.40 6.99 -24.80
C TRP A 30 -3.04 6.24 -23.63
N LEU A 31 -4.36 6.33 -23.47
CA LEU A 31 -5.13 5.60 -22.46
C LEU A 31 -5.03 4.07 -22.63
N LYS A 32 -4.92 3.57 -23.86
CA LYS A 32 -4.72 2.14 -24.14
C LYS A 32 -3.32 1.62 -23.85
N ASN A 33 -2.30 2.48 -23.93
CA ASN A 33 -0.90 2.10 -23.76
C ASN A 33 -0.39 2.23 -22.31
N SER A 34 -1.21 2.72 -21.38
CA SER A 34 -0.95 2.68 -19.95
C SER A 34 -1.45 1.35 -19.40
N ASP A 35 -0.58 0.36 -19.40
CA ASP A 35 -0.65 -0.98 -18.78
C ASP A 35 -2.05 -1.48 -18.33
N GLY A 36 -2.90 -1.77 -19.31
CA GLY A 36 -4.06 -2.64 -19.12
C GLY A 36 -5.27 -2.06 -18.36
N HIS A 37 -5.16 -0.90 -17.75
CA HIS A 37 -6.28 -0.22 -17.08
C HIS A 37 -6.40 1.20 -17.61
N ASN A 38 -7.41 1.44 -18.43
CA ASN A 38 -7.73 2.73 -19.03
C ASN A 38 -8.38 3.67 -18.00
N VAL A 39 -7.69 3.97 -16.91
CA VAL A 39 -8.18 4.88 -15.87
C VAL A 39 -7.34 6.15 -15.89
N LEU A 40 -7.95 7.26 -16.22
CA LEU A 40 -7.39 8.60 -16.06
C LEU A 40 -8.10 9.28 -14.91
N GLN A 41 -7.39 9.58 -13.84
CA GLN A 41 -7.93 10.41 -12.76
C GLN A 41 -7.62 11.87 -13.05
N VAL A 42 -8.69 12.66 -13.23
CA VAL A 42 -8.60 14.11 -13.47
C VAL A 42 -9.37 14.81 -12.36
N GLY A 43 -8.67 15.26 -11.33
CA GLY A 43 -9.31 15.83 -10.15
C GLY A 43 -10.19 14.81 -9.40
N LYS A 44 -11.47 15.12 -9.23
CA LYS A 44 -12.47 14.23 -8.61
C LYS A 44 -13.04 13.18 -9.55
N ASN A 45 -12.78 13.28 -10.85
CA ASN A 45 -13.42 12.44 -11.85
C ASN A 45 -12.46 11.36 -12.33
N ILE A 46 -12.90 10.11 -12.22
CA ILE A 46 -12.24 8.95 -12.79
C ILE A 46 -12.85 8.72 -14.16
N ILE A 47 -12.04 8.76 -15.21
CA ILE A 47 -12.42 8.42 -16.58
C ILE A 47 -11.93 7.01 -16.85
N ASN A 48 -12.85 6.06 -16.99
CA ASN A 48 -12.54 4.68 -17.37
C ASN A 48 -13.11 4.41 -18.76
N ILE A 49 -12.30 3.86 -19.66
CA ILE A 49 -12.72 3.45 -21.00
C ILE A 49 -12.63 1.93 -21.08
N ALA A 50 -13.75 1.28 -20.82
CA ALA A 50 -13.87 -0.17 -20.97
C ALA A 50 -14.06 -0.53 -22.45
N ASP A 51 -13.32 -1.53 -22.95
CA ASP A 51 -13.42 -2.13 -24.29
C ASP A 51 -13.49 -1.16 -25.49
N GLY A 52 -13.06 0.09 -25.28
CA GLY A 52 -12.95 1.09 -26.34
C GLY A 52 -14.27 1.67 -26.87
N LYS A 53 -15.40 1.38 -26.23
CA LYS A 53 -16.74 1.88 -26.62
C LYS A 53 -17.48 2.60 -25.52
N ASP A 54 -17.29 2.22 -24.26
CA ASP A 54 -18.01 2.80 -23.13
C ASP A 54 -17.06 3.68 -22.31
N ILE A 55 -17.56 4.83 -21.86
CA ILE A 55 -16.82 5.77 -21.03
C ILE A 55 -17.55 5.94 -19.70
N HIS A 56 -16.84 5.68 -18.60
CA HIS A 56 -17.31 5.92 -17.25
C HIS A 56 -16.66 7.18 -16.70
N ILE A 57 -17.46 8.11 -16.19
CA ILE A 57 -16.97 9.35 -15.57
C ILE A 57 -17.74 9.55 -14.25
N GLY A 58 -17.07 9.31 -13.13
CA GLY A 58 -17.74 9.31 -11.84
C GLY A 58 -18.89 8.28 -11.85
N ASP A 59 -20.10 8.70 -11.49
CA ASP A 59 -21.29 7.85 -11.43
C ASP A 59 -22.03 7.70 -12.79
N ARG A 60 -21.50 8.29 -13.87
CA ARG A 60 -22.15 8.28 -15.19
C ARG A 60 -21.45 7.33 -16.14
N THR A 61 -22.23 6.50 -16.83
CA THR A 61 -21.76 5.60 -17.87
C THR A 61 -22.35 6.04 -19.22
N TYR A 62 -21.50 6.22 -20.22
CA TYR A 62 -21.86 6.56 -21.58
C TYR A 62 -21.59 5.36 -22.47
N TYR A 63 -22.66 4.71 -22.96
CA TYR A 63 -22.62 3.48 -23.73
C TYR A 63 -22.45 3.74 -25.22
N ASN A 64 -21.70 2.90 -25.92
CA ASN A 64 -21.56 2.91 -27.40
C ASN A 64 -21.22 4.29 -27.98
N THR A 65 -20.34 5.01 -27.32
CA THR A 65 -20.06 6.42 -27.59
C THR A 65 -19.33 6.62 -28.92
N ASP A 66 -19.95 7.41 -29.81
CA ASP A 66 -19.27 7.95 -30.99
C ASP A 66 -18.29 9.07 -30.60
N ALA A 67 -17.44 9.47 -31.56
CA ALA A 67 -16.41 10.48 -31.33
C ALA A 67 -16.98 11.84 -30.86
N GLN A 68 -18.22 12.21 -31.26
CA GLN A 68 -18.85 13.45 -30.86
C GLN A 68 -19.33 13.42 -29.41
N THR A 69 -19.91 12.30 -28.99
CA THR A 69 -20.34 12.09 -27.59
C THR A 69 -19.15 12.06 -26.64
N ILE A 70 -18.05 11.38 -27.04
CA ILE A 70 -16.79 11.38 -26.27
C ILE A 70 -16.26 12.81 -26.12
N LYS A 71 -16.27 13.60 -27.18
CA LYS A 71 -15.83 14.98 -27.19
C LYS A 71 -16.64 15.84 -26.23
N ALA A 72 -17.99 15.75 -26.27
CA ALA A 72 -18.89 16.51 -25.40
C ALA A 72 -18.67 16.15 -23.93
N VAL A 73 -18.50 14.87 -23.63
CA VAL A 73 -18.28 14.37 -22.27
C VAL A 73 -16.94 14.84 -21.71
N ILE A 74 -15.88 14.76 -22.51
CA ILE A 74 -14.54 15.25 -22.12
C ILE A 74 -14.60 16.76 -21.88
N GLN A 75 -15.25 17.53 -22.75
CA GLN A 75 -15.42 18.97 -22.59
C GLN A 75 -16.16 19.33 -21.29
N GLU A 76 -17.22 18.60 -20.94
CA GLU A 76 -18.00 18.83 -19.72
C GLU A 76 -17.13 18.58 -18.47
N VAL A 77 -16.39 17.45 -18.42
CA VAL A 77 -15.52 17.10 -17.29
C VAL A 77 -14.37 18.07 -17.13
N PHE A 78 -13.72 18.48 -18.23
CA PHE A 78 -12.60 19.43 -18.16
C PHE A 78 -13.06 20.87 -17.87
N LYS A 79 -14.28 21.26 -18.27
CA LYS A 79 -14.83 22.56 -17.92
C LYS A 79 -15.00 22.73 -16.41
N ASP A 80 -15.46 21.69 -15.72
CA ASP A 80 -15.57 21.70 -14.26
C ASP A 80 -14.20 21.68 -13.58
N LEU A 81 -13.23 21.00 -14.14
CA LEU A 81 -11.86 20.95 -13.63
C LEU A 81 -11.15 22.32 -13.76
N ILE A 82 -11.25 22.97 -14.91
CA ILE A 82 -10.63 24.28 -15.17
C ILE A 82 -11.23 25.36 -14.27
N SER A 83 -12.55 25.30 -14.01
CA SER A 83 -13.20 26.20 -13.07
C SER A 83 -12.77 25.97 -11.62
N SER A 84 -12.32 24.77 -11.27
CA SER A 84 -11.86 24.42 -9.92
C SER A 84 -10.35 24.73 -9.70
N LEU A 85 -9.55 24.85 -10.75
CA LEU A 85 -8.10 25.03 -10.65
C LEU A 85 -7.64 26.49 -10.59
N ASN A 86 -8.52 27.50 -10.72
CA ASN A 86 -8.20 28.92 -10.62
C ASN A 86 -6.86 29.32 -11.31
N ILE A 87 -6.68 28.87 -12.56
CA ILE A 87 -5.43 29.12 -13.30
C ILE A 87 -5.48 30.55 -13.84
N GLU A 88 -5.01 31.50 -13.05
CA GLU A 88 -4.53 32.78 -13.57
C GLU A 88 -3.34 32.52 -14.48
N LYS A 89 -3.33 33.18 -15.63
CA LYS A 89 -2.33 33.10 -16.69
C LYS A 89 -0.90 32.98 -16.14
N LEU A 90 -0.27 31.83 -16.32
CA LEU A 90 1.17 31.68 -16.15
C LEU A 90 1.88 32.32 -17.35
N PRO A 91 2.96 33.10 -17.12
CA PRO A 91 3.77 33.66 -18.19
C PRO A 91 4.44 32.55 -18.99
N GLN A 92 4.55 32.73 -20.28
CA GLN A 92 5.39 31.89 -21.14
C GLN A 92 6.84 32.00 -20.66
N GLU A 93 7.28 31.05 -19.91
CA GLU A 93 8.67 30.56 -19.85
C GLU A 93 8.79 29.46 -18.77
N ASN A 94 9.33 28.30 -19.23
CA ASN A 94 9.94 27.25 -18.43
C ASN A 94 9.04 26.16 -17.74
N SER A 95 8.87 25.07 -18.46
CA SER A 95 9.14 23.68 -18.00
C SER A 95 8.88 23.30 -16.53
N ALA A 96 7.82 23.75 -15.88
CA ALA A 96 7.58 23.39 -14.45
C ALA A 96 6.84 22.05 -14.27
N GLN A 97 6.08 21.57 -15.25
CA GLN A 97 5.33 20.31 -15.14
C GLN A 97 6.09 19.08 -15.62
N ALA A 98 6.96 19.23 -16.64
CA ALA A 98 7.99 18.22 -16.91
C ALA A 98 8.96 18.04 -15.70
N ASN A 99 9.08 19.07 -14.87
CA ASN A 99 9.84 19.03 -13.61
C ASN A 99 9.11 18.34 -12.44
N LEU A 100 7.80 18.11 -12.46
CA LEU A 100 7.13 17.43 -11.34
C LEU A 100 7.20 15.89 -11.49
N LEU A 101 7.02 15.36 -12.70
CA LEU A 101 7.31 13.95 -13.01
C LEU A 101 8.83 13.66 -13.05
N ALA A 102 9.65 14.65 -13.47
CA ALA A 102 11.10 14.58 -13.34
C ALA A 102 11.57 14.85 -11.90
N ARG A 103 10.78 15.52 -11.04
CA ARG A 103 11.09 15.70 -9.62
C ARG A 103 10.77 14.48 -8.78
N THR A 104 9.75 13.68 -9.10
CA THR A 104 9.58 12.34 -8.50
C THR A 104 10.72 11.41 -8.93
N LYS A 105 10.98 11.27 -10.22
CA LYS A 105 12.16 10.51 -10.70
C LYS A 105 13.52 11.14 -10.33
N LYS A 106 13.60 12.47 -10.14
CA LYS A 106 14.81 13.17 -9.73
C LYS A 106 14.95 13.30 -8.21
N LYS A 107 13.88 13.18 -7.44
CA LYS A 107 13.97 12.97 -5.99
C LYS A 107 14.54 11.57 -5.72
N ASP A 108 14.12 10.55 -6.48
CA ASP A 108 14.73 9.23 -6.43
C ASP A 108 16.18 9.23 -6.94
N LEU A 109 16.53 10.11 -7.90
CA LEU A 109 17.88 10.22 -8.45
C LEU A 109 18.80 11.16 -7.64
N VAL A 110 18.27 12.21 -7.00
CA VAL A 110 19.06 13.13 -6.13
C VAL A 110 19.37 12.45 -4.78
N THR A 111 18.52 11.52 -4.32
CA THR A 111 18.89 10.62 -3.22
C THR A 111 20.06 9.71 -3.60
N LYS A 112 20.15 9.30 -4.88
CA LYS A 112 21.29 8.48 -5.39
C LYS A 112 22.60 9.28 -5.56
N THR A 113 22.56 10.60 -5.84
CA THR A 113 23.76 11.36 -6.19
C THR A 113 24.47 11.99 -4.98
N ASN A 114 23.81 12.18 -3.85
CA ASN A 114 24.43 12.72 -2.62
C ASN A 114 24.94 11.62 -1.65
N LEU A 115 24.77 10.34 -1.98
CA LEU A 115 25.22 9.20 -1.16
C LEU A 115 26.54 8.56 -1.66
N GLN A 116 27.24 9.15 -2.65
CA GLN A 116 28.46 8.55 -3.23
C GLN A 116 29.75 8.85 -2.48
N ASN A 117 29.72 9.41 -1.27
CA ASN A 117 30.96 9.71 -0.55
C ASN A 117 30.96 9.28 0.92
N GLU A 118 30.50 8.07 1.24
CA GLU A 118 30.94 7.44 2.50
C GLU A 118 30.91 5.90 2.37
N LYS A 119 32.00 5.35 1.88
CA LYS A 119 32.31 3.94 2.06
C LYS A 119 32.97 3.76 3.42
N ASN A 120 32.17 3.43 4.43
CA ASN A 120 32.58 2.63 5.58
C ASN A 120 31.34 2.24 6.37
N PRO A 121 31.18 0.99 6.78
CA PRO A 121 30.12 0.59 7.70
C PRO A 121 30.56 1.03 9.12
N THR A 122 30.39 2.30 9.41
CA THR A 122 30.44 2.76 10.79
C THR A 122 29.07 2.54 11.40
N SER A 123 29.04 1.91 12.55
CA SER A 123 27.90 1.75 13.47
C SER A 123 27.30 3.10 13.87
N GLY A 124 26.66 3.77 12.92
CA GLY A 124 26.01 5.04 13.13
C GLY A 124 24.50 4.91 13.19
N ILE A 125 23.87 5.71 14.05
CA ILE A 125 22.42 5.92 14.05
C ILE A 125 22.02 6.43 12.67
N PRO A 126 21.05 5.78 11.95
CA PRO A 126 20.63 6.25 10.63
C PRO A 126 19.98 7.63 10.73
N ALA A 127 20.16 8.44 9.69
CA ALA A 127 19.53 9.76 9.64
C ALA A 127 18.01 9.61 9.58
N ILE A 128 17.31 10.24 10.53
CA ILE A 128 15.86 10.34 10.52
C ILE A 128 15.46 11.49 9.59
N THR A 129 14.58 11.20 8.65
CA THR A 129 14.01 12.17 7.70
C THR A 129 12.49 12.16 7.79
N LYS A 130 11.83 13.13 7.13
CA LYS A 130 10.37 13.21 7.09
C LYS A 130 9.86 13.00 5.68
N PHE A 131 8.70 12.36 5.58
CA PHE A 131 7.94 12.32 4.33
C PHE A 131 6.51 12.78 4.58
N GLU A 132 5.91 13.35 3.55
CA GLU A 132 4.53 13.82 3.54
C GLU A 132 3.66 12.83 2.76
N PHE A 133 2.44 12.63 3.21
CA PHE A 133 1.48 11.74 2.58
C PHE A 133 0.05 12.18 2.88
N GLU A 134 -0.87 11.78 2.03
CA GLU A 134 -2.28 12.02 2.19
C GLU A 134 -2.97 10.83 2.87
N VAL A 135 -3.96 11.14 3.72
CA VAL A 135 -4.79 10.15 4.42
C VAL A 135 -6.25 10.47 4.13
N VAL A 136 -7.00 9.46 3.74
CA VAL A 136 -8.43 9.58 3.43
C VAL A 136 -9.29 9.03 4.57
N THR A 137 -10.50 9.59 4.72
CA THR A 137 -11.56 9.06 5.60
C THR A 137 -12.83 8.87 4.77
N LEU A 138 -13.49 7.73 4.97
CA LEU A 138 -14.75 7.39 4.31
C LEU A 138 -15.95 7.55 5.26
N ASP A 139 -17.12 7.83 4.68
CA ASP A 139 -18.40 7.63 5.37
C ASP A 139 -18.86 6.15 5.30
N ILE A 140 -20.06 5.89 5.81
CA ILE A 140 -20.64 4.52 5.84
C ILE A 140 -21.05 4.02 4.44
N GLN A 141 -21.15 4.89 3.45
CA GLN A 141 -21.41 4.56 2.05
C GLN A 141 -20.14 4.34 1.24
N GLY A 142 -18.95 4.52 1.86
CA GLY A 142 -17.66 4.41 1.17
C GLY A 142 -17.29 5.65 0.35
N ILE A 143 -17.95 6.80 0.62
CA ILE A 143 -17.63 8.06 -0.04
C ILE A 143 -16.55 8.78 0.76
N GLU A 144 -15.56 9.33 0.05
CA GLU A 144 -14.49 10.11 0.67
C GLU A 144 -15.05 11.39 1.31
N THR A 145 -14.85 11.53 2.61
CA THR A 145 -15.34 12.67 3.39
C THR A 145 -14.24 13.66 3.73
N LYS A 146 -13.02 13.19 3.85
CA LYS A 146 -11.88 14.02 4.25
C LYS A 146 -10.59 13.47 3.68
N LEU A 147 -9.79 14.37 3.10
CA LEU A 147 -8.40 14.16 2.72
C LEU A 147 -7.52 15.06 3.57
N CYS A 148 -6.51 14.51 4.22
CA CYS A 148 -5.62 15.25 5.10
C CYS A 148 -4.16 14.97 4.77
N LEU A 149 -3.36 16.03 4.63
CA LEU A 149 -1.91 15.92 4.55
C LEU A 149 -1.34 15.59 5.95
N LYS A 150 -0.47 14.60 6.02
CA LYS A 150 0.23 14.14 7.21
C LYS A 150 1.73 14.08 6.96
N GLN A 151 2.49 13.96 8.04
CA GLN A 151 3.93 13.73 8.00
C GLN A 151 4.28 12.59 8.96
N ALA A 152 5.28 11.79 8.60
CA ALA A 152 5.90 10.82 9.48
C ALA A 152 7.43 10.88 9.37
N ASP A 153 8.09 10.52 10.45
CA ASP A 153 9.53 10.34 10.50
C ASP A 153 9.88 8.93 10.03
N TYR A 154 10.98 8.76 9.31
CA TYR A 154 11.47 7.46 8.87
C TYR A 154 12.99 7.47 8.71
N PHE A 155 13.59 6.30 8.70
CA PHE A 155 14.95 6.13 8.24
C PHE A 155 15.02 5.16 7.06
N ILE A 156 16.11 5.23 6.31
CA ILE A 156 16.41 4.31 5.23
C ILE A 156 17.46 3.33 5.72
N GLU A 157 17.11 2.03 5.71
CA GLU A 157 18.09 0.95 5.83
C GLU A 157 18.63 0.65 4.45
N ASN A 158 19.94 0.79 4.28
CA ASN A 158 20.61 0.46 3.03
C ASN A 158 20.89 -1.04 2.99
N LEU A 159 20.36 -1.71 1.99
CA LEU A 159 20.60 -3.12 1.69
C LEU A 159 21.70 -3.24 0.63
N PRO A 160 22.29 -4.44 0.44
CA PRO A 160 23.19 -4.69 -0.68
C PRO A 160 22.57 -4.30 -2.03
N ASP A 161 23.42 -4.07 -3.04
CA ASP A 161 23.05 -3.75 -4.43
C ASP A 161 22.20 -2.48 -4.57
N ASP A 162 22.42 -1.48 -3.70
CA ASP A 162 21.71 -0.19 -3.66
C ASP A 162 20.19 -0.27 -3.42
N PHE A 163 19.71 -1.42 -2.93
CA PHE A 163 18.32 -1.51 -2.47
C PHE A 163 18.13 -0.87 -1.11
N ILE A 164 16.91 -0.42 -0.85
CA ILE A 164 16.56 0.24 0.40
C ILE A 164 15.36 -0.43 1.08
N LEU A 165 15.30 -0.28 2.41
CA LEU A 165 14.15 -0.59 3.22
C LEU A 165 13.77 0.67 4.01
N GLU A 166 12.59 1.21 3.76
CA GLU A 166 12.07 2.39 4.46
C GLU A 166 11.41 1.96 5.77
N MET A 167 11.90 2.49 6.88
CA MET A 167 11.44 2.16 8.23
C MET A 167 10.79 3.36 8.88
N VAL A 168 9.46 3.35 9.00
CA VAL A 168 8.67 4.45 9.55
C VAL A 168 8.68 4.40 11.07
N SER A 169 8.89 5.55 11.70
CA SER A 169 8.87 5.71 13.16
C SER A 169 7.43 5.69 13.68
N ILE A 170 7.10 4.68 14.45
CA ILE A 170 5.80 4.53 15.12
C ILE A 170 5.96 4.96 16.57
N ALA A 171 5.32 6.06 16.93
CA ALA A 171 5.28 6.50 18.32
C ALA A 171 4.52 5.47 19.16
N GLY A 172 5.09 5.10 20.30
CA GLY A 172 4.38 4.25 21.25
C GLY A 172 3.10 4.90 21.77
N GLY A 173 2.26 4.11 22.38
CA GLY A 173 0.98 4.60 22.91
C GLY A 173 0.10 3.50 23.46
N LYS A 174 -1.12 3.88 23.81
CA LYS A 174 -2.16 2.95 24.27
C LYS A 174 -3.25 2.85 23.22
N PHE A 175 -3.78 1.66 23.01
CA PHE A 175 -4.95 1.45 22.15
C PHE A 175 -5.80 0.29 22.66
N GLN A 176 -7.03 0.24 22.18
CA GLN A 176 -7.96 -0.85 22.39
C GLN A 176 -7.73 -1.90 21.31
N MET A 177 -7.17 -3.05 21.66
CA MET A 177 -6.95 -4.19 20.76
C MET A 177 -8.20 -5.08 20.74
N GLY A 178 -8.49 -5.65 19.56
CA GLY A 178 -9.61 -6.55 19.34
C GLY A 178 -10.87 -5.85 18.84
N ALA A 179 -11.90 -6.66 18.52
CA ALA A 179 -13.19 -6.18 18.01
C ALA A 179 -14.19 -5.92 19.14
N PRO A 180 -14.96 -4.81 19.09
CA PRO A 180 -16.12 -4.64 19.96
C PRO A 180 -17.21 -5.66 19.63
N GLN A 181 -18.11 -5.93 20.60
CA GLN A 181 -19.14 -6.95 20.47
C GLN A 181 -20.12 -6.69 19.31
N ASP A 182 -20.30 -5.42 18.94
CA ASP A 182 -21.21 -4.97 17.89
C ASP A 182 -20.51 -4.73 16.54
N GLU A 183 -19.23 -5.07 16.40
CA GLU A 183 -18.54 -4.96 15.10
C GLU A 183 -19.06 -6.06 14.16
N PRO A 184 -19.63 -5.70 12.99
CA PRO A 184 -20.16 -6.67 12.06
C PRO A 184 -19.10 -7.66 11.59
N GLU A 185 -19.50 -8.93 11.45
CA GLU A 185 -18.66 -10.03 10.94
C GLU A 185 -17.36 -10.27 11.75
N SER A 186 -17.30 -9.77 13.00
CA SER A 186 -16.22 -10.09 13.92
C SER A 186 -16.41 -11.44 14.59
N LEU A 187 -15.32 -12.12 14.88
CA LEU A 187 -15.29 -13.45 15.48
C LEU A 187 -14.99 -13.38 16.97
N GLU A 188 -15.27 -14.48 17.68
CA GLU A 188 -15.05 -14.54 19.15
C GLU A 188 -13.55 -14.53 19.51
N ASP A 189 -12.69 -15.05 18.64
CA ASP A 189 -11.24 -15.04 18.82
C ASP A 189 -10.61 -13.63 18.77
N GLU A 190 -11.37 -12.63 18.27
CA GLU A 190 -10.99 -11.21 18.28
C GLU A 190 -11.28 -10.52 19.63
N ARG A 191 -11.67 -11.27 20.67
CA ARG A 191 -12.15 -10.79 21.99
C ARG A 191 -11.43 -11.49 23.13
N PRO A 192 -11.54 -10.97 24.39
CA PRO A 192 -12.12 -9.68 24.76
C PRO A 192 -11.28 -8.50 24.29
N GLN A 193 -11.93 -7.36 24.01
CA GLN A 193 -11.17 -6.12 23.82
C GLN A 193 -10.38 -5.79 25.10
N HIS A 194 -9.11 -5.43 24.94
CA HIS A 194 -8.24 -5.08 26.05
C HIS A 194 -7.31 -3.90 25.70
N ILE A 195 -6.81 -3.22 26.72
CA ILE A 195 -5.87 -2.10 26.52
C ILE A 195 -4.46 -2.63 26.39
N VAL A 196 -3.79 -2.29 25.30
CA VAL A 196 -2.36 -2.59 25.10
C VAL A 196 -1.56 -1.29 25.08
N THR A 197 -0.38 -1.32 25.73
CA THR A 197 0.57 -0.20 25.78
C THR A 197 1.83 -0.58 25.03
N LEU A 198 2.14 0.13 23.93
CA LEU A 198 3.31 -0.14 23.11
C LEU A 198 4.43 0.87 23.37
N LYS A 199 5.66 0.38 23.31
CA LYS A 199 6.85 1.24 23.20
C LYS A 199 7.00 1.74 21.77
N PRO A 200 7.76 2.84 21.51
CA PRO A 200 8.09 3.24 20.14
C PRO A 200 8.87 2.15 19.42
N PHE A 201 8.65 2.03 18.11
CA PHE A 201 9.35 1.10 17.23
C PHE A 201 9.41 1.66 15.79
N PHE A 202 10.20 1.03 14.93
CA PHE A 202 10.23 1.33 13.50
C PHE A 202 9.63 0.18 12.72
N LEU A 203 8.76 0.48 11.77
CA LEU A 203 8.02 -0.48 10.97
C LEU A 203 8.33 -0.29 9.50
N SER A 204 8.55 -1.37 8.74
CA SER A 204 8.66 -1.27 7.28
C SER A 204 7.41 -0.63 6.70
N LYS A 205 7.62 0.39 5.86
CA LYS A 205 6.58 1.21 5.26
C LYS A 205 5.57 0.39 4.46
N TYR A 206 6.07 -0.67 3.82
CA TYR A 206 5.34 -1.64 3.01
C TYR A 206 5.58 -3.06 3.50
N PRO A 207 4.77 -4.05 3.07
CA PRO A 207 5.18 -5.44 3.11
C PRO A 207 6.52 -5.63 2.39
N ILE A 208 7.32 -6.62 2.79
CA ILE A 208 8.61 -6.90 2.13
C ILE A 208 8.36 -7.22 0.66
N THR A 209 9.09 -6.53 -0.24
CA THR A 209 8.98 -6.74 -1.68
C THR A 209 9.82 -7.90 -2.16
N GLN A 210 9.50 -8.43 -3.35
CA GLN A 210 10.27 -9.52 -3.97
C GLN A 210 11.71 -9.11 -4.24
N ALA A 211 11.98 -7.86 -4.60
CA ALA A 211 13.34 -7.37 -4.76
C ALA A 211 14.11 -7.37 -3.43
N GLN A 212 13.52 -6.86 -2.34
CA GLN A 212 14.12 -6.87 -1.00
C GLN A 212 14.34 -8.31 -0.50
N TRP A 213 13.35 -9.18 -0.71
CA TRP A 213 13.47 -10.61 -0.39
C TRP A 213 14.67 -11.26 -1.08
N ARG A 214 14.77 -11.10 -2.39
CA ARG A 214 15.84 -11.68 -3.23
C ARG A 214 17.23 -11.31 -2.72
N ILE A 215 17.45 -10.05 -2.35
CA ILE A 215 18.69 -9.55 -1.81
C ILE A 215 19.06 -10.30 -0.53
N ILE A 216 18.14 -10.37 0.42
CA ILE A 216 18.40 -11.00 1.72
C ILE A 216 18.47 -12.53 1.60
N ALA A 217 17.66 -13.15 0.73
CA ALA A 217 17.68 -14.59 0.49
C ALA A 217 19.00 -15.06 -0.12
N ASN A 218 19.73 -14.19 -0.83
CA ASN A 218 21.07 -14.50 -1.36
C ASN A 218 22.21 -14.33 -0.33
N LEU A 219 21.94 -13.72 0.83
CA LEU A 219 22.93 -13.65 1.90
C LEU A 219 23.20 -15.03 2.51
N PRO A 220 24.36 -15.24 3.16
CA PRO A 220 24.68 -16.51 3.81
C PRO A 220 23.59 -16.93 4.80
N LYS A 221 23.12 -18.17 4.67
CA LYS A 221 22.14 -18.75 5.59
C LYS A 221 22.63 -18.70 7.05
N ILE A 222 21.67 -18.57 7.95
CA ILE A 222 21.88 -18.68 9.39
C ILE A 222 21.38 -20.05 9.86
N ASN A 223 20.10 -20.29 9.75
CA ASN A 223 19.46 -21.53 10.19
C ASN A 223 19.01 -22.39 8.99
N ARG A 224 18.39 -21.77 7.99
CA ARG A 224 17.81 -22.49 6.86
C ARG A 224 18.12 -21.83 5.50
N ARG A 225 17.98 -22.58 4.42
CA ARG A 225 18.04 -22.05 3.06
C ARG A 225 16.71 -21.40 2.73
N LEU A 226 16.74 -20.22 2.13
CA LEU A 226 15.59 -19.56 1.54
C LEU A 226 15.53 -19.83 0.04
N GLU A 227 14.34 -20.03 -0.49
CA GLU A 227 14.09 -19.98 -1.92
C GLU A 227 14.20 -18.50 -2.37
N VAL A 228 14.98 -18.25 -3.42
CA VAL A 228 15.26 -16.87 -3.86
C VAL A 228 14.08 -16.24 -4.58
N GLU A 229 13.28 -17.04 -5.27
CA GLU A 229 12.14 -16.60 -6.09
C GLU A 229 10.86 -17.37 -5.72
N PRO A 230 10.38 -17.33 -4.45
CA PRO A 230 9.28 -18.18 -4.00
C PRO A 230 7.94 -17.77 -4.58
N SER A 231 7.74 -16.49 -4.87
CA SER A 231 6.46 -15.88 -5.19
C SER A 231 5.81 -16.47 -6.45
N CYS A 232 4.49 -16.63 -6.40
CA CYS A 232 3.69 -17.07 -7.54
C CYS A 232 3.59 -15.97 -8.60
N PHE A 233 3.24 -14.75 -8.17
CA PHE A 233 3.22 -13.57 -9.03
C PHE A 233 4.60 -12.96 -9.09
N LYS A 234 5.00 -12.39 -10.23
CA LYS A 234 6.37 -11.91 -10.43
C LYS A 234 6.42 -10.41 -10.69
N GLY A 235 7.28 -9.73 -9.92
CA GLY A 235 7.53 -8.29 -10.05
C GLY A 235 8.33 -7.76 -8.87
N ASP A 236 9.32 -6.92 -9.13
CA ASP A 236 10.25 -6.42 -8.10
C ASP A 236 9.55 -5.66 -6.97
N ASN A 237 8.52 -4.89 -7.29
CA ASN A 237 7.74 -4.09 -6.34
C ASN A 237 6.48 -4.82 -5.82
N LEU A 238 6.22 -6.06 -6.25
CA LEU A 238 5.16 -6.87 -5.64
C LEU A 238 5.61 -7.32 -4.25
N PRO A 239 4.67 -7.52 -3.29
CA PRO A 239 5.02 -8.13 -2.03
C PRO A 239 5.57 -9.54 -2.28
N VAL A 240 6.54 -9.97 -1.49
CA VAL A 240 6.91 -11.37 -1.47
C VAL A 240 5.76 -12.18 -0.89
N GLU A 241 5.43 -13.29 -1.53
CA GLU A 241 4.46 -14.26 -1.06
C GLU A 241 4.98 -15.69 -1.24
N ARG A 242 4.26 -16.70 -0.76
CA ARG A 242 4.71 -18.09 -0.66
C ARG A 242 5.96 -18.26 0.20
N VAL A 243 6.00 -17.50 1.27
CA VAL A 243 7.00 -17.60 2.33
C VAL A 243 6.32 -18.08 3.60
N SER A 244 6.93 -19.05 4.28
CA SER A 244 6.48 -19.54 5.58
C SER A 244 6.89 -18.56 6.69
N TRP A 245 6.31 -18.74 7.88
CA TRP A 245 6.75 -18.00 9.07
C TRP A 245 8.24 -18.26 9.36
N ASP A 246 8.67 -19.50 9.24
CA ASP A 246 10.07 -19.88 9.42
C ASP A 246 11.00 -19.19 8.40
N ASP A 247 10.55 -19.00 7.15
CA ASP A 247 11.33 -18.29 6.13
C ASP A 247 11.41 -16.80 6.44
N ALA A 248 10.30 -16.21 6.95
CA ALA A 248 10.27 -14.82 7.38
C ALA A 248 11.19 -14.58 8.60
N GLN A 249 11.28 -15.53 9.53
CA GLN A 249 12.25 -15.48 10.63
C GLN A 249 13.70 -15.52 10.14
N GLU A 250 14.02 -16.44 9.25
CA GLU A 250 15.37 -16.51 8.65
C GLU A 250 15.71 -15.22 7.90
N PHE A 251 14.74 -14.61 7.20
CA PHE A 251 14.92 -13.30 6.56
C PHE A 251 15.27 -12.23 7.60
N CYS A 252 14.53 -12.14 8.70
CA CYS A 252 14.77 -11.17 9.76
C CYS A 252 16.17 -11.35 10.39
N GLU A 253 16.61 -12.58 10.60
CA GLU A 253 17.93 -12.88 11.15
C GLU A 253 19.06 -12.49 10.18
N ARG A 254 18.92 -12.81 8.88
CA ARG A 254 19.89 -12.40 7.86
C ARG A 254 19.95 -10.87 7.73
N LEU A 255 18.80 -10.21 7.69
CA LEU A 255 18.71 -8.75 7.66
C LEU A 255 19.40 -8.15 8.89
N SER A 256 19.14 -8.70 10.08
CA SER A 256 19.76 -8.26 11.33
C SER A 256 21.28 -8.40 11.30
N ARG A 257 21.78 -9.53 10.80
CA ARG A 257 23.23 -9.77 10.66
C ARG A 257 23.87 -8.81 9.67
N ALA A 258 23.20 -8.54 8.54
CA ALA A 258 23.74 -7.69 7.48
C ALA A 258 23.80 -6.21 7.89
N THR A 259 22.83 -5.75 8.67
CA THR A 259 22.70 -4.34 9.06
C THR A 259 23.27 -4.02 10.45
N GLY A 260 23.48 -5.04 11.28
CA GLY A 260 23.86 -4.87 12.69
C GLY A 260 22.74 -4.39 13.60
N ARG A 261 21.50 -4.28 13.11
CA ARG A 261 20.28 -3.92 13.87
C ARG A 261 19.42 -5.13 14.09
N LYS A 262 18.57 -5.10 15.11
CA LYS A 262 17.67 -6.22 15.40
C LYS A 262 16.35 -6.04 14.67
N TYR A 263 16.16 -6.81 13.60
CA TYR A 263 14.89 -6.95 12.88
C TYR A 263 14.18 -8.24 13.33
N ARG A 264 12.86 -8.18 13.34
CA ARG A 264 11.97 -9.30 13.69
C ARG A 264 10.62 -9.13 13.02
N LEU A 265 9.77 -10.14 13.08
CA LEU A 265 8.34 -10.00 12.82
C LEU A 265 7.69 -9.10 13.89
N LEU A 266 6.54 -8.51 13.55
CA LEU A 266 5.73 -7.75 14.51
C LEU A 266 5.10 -8.70 15.51
N SER A 267 4.87 -8.20 16.74
CA SER A 267 3.82 -8.80 17.55
C SER A 267 2.47 -8.51 16.92
N GLU A 268 1.47 -9.36 17.17
CA GLU A 268 0.11 -9.15 16.75
C GLU A 268 -0.44 -7.80 17.22
N ALA A 269 -0.10 -7.39 18.43
CA ALA A 269 -0.46 -6.10 19.00
C ALA A 269 0.20 -4.91 18.29
N GLU A 270 1.48 -5.01 17.91
CA GLU A 270 2.18 -4.00 17.10
C GLU A 270 1.52 -3.85 15.73
N TRP A 271 1.14 -4.98 15.12
CA TRP A 271 0.49 -4.99 13.83
C TRP A 271 -0.86 -4.26 13.89
N GLU A 272 -1.74 -4.62 14.83
CA GLU A 272 -3.07 -4.01 14.95
C GLU A 272 -2.99 -2.52 15.32
N TYR A 273 -2.07 -2.14 16.21
CA TYR A 273 -1.80 -0.74 16.53
C TYR A 273 -1.38 0.07 15.29
N ALA A 274 -0.45 -0.48 14.51
CA ALA A 274 0.01 0.15 13.29
C ALA A 274 -1.09 0.23 12.23
N CYS A 275 -1.92 -0.82 12.09
CA CYS A 275 -3.05 -0.86 11.17
C CYS A 275 -4.10 0.20 11.52
N ARG A 276 -4.53 0.25 12.78
CA ARG A 276 -5.53 1.22 13.25
C ARG A 276 -5.05 2.66 13.17
N ALA A 277 -3.78 2.92 13.36
CA ALA A 277 -3.20 4.26 13.31
C ALA A 277 -4.05 5.32 14.04
N LYS A 278 -4.50 5.01 15.26
CA LYS A 278 -5.35 5.80 16.17
C LYS A 278 -6.85 5.76 15.86
N THR A 279 -7.33 4.94 14.94
CA THR A 279 -8.77 4.74 14.74
C THR A 279 -9.27 3.57 15.59
N SER A 280 -10.60 3.54 15.82
CA SER A 280 -11.31 2.43 16.46
C SER A 280 -12.30 1.75 15.49
N THR A 281 -12.30 2.14 14.23
CA THR A 281 -13.17 1.61 13.19
C THR A 281 -12.62 0.30 12.61
N PRO A 282 -13.44 -0.52 11.94
CA PRO A 282 -12.97 -1.76 11.29
C PRO A 282 -11.78 -1.56 10.35
N PHE A 283 -11.73 -0.44 9.64
CA PHE A 283 -10.63 -0.05 8.76
C PHE A 283 -10.07 1.31 9.17
N HIS A 284 -8.81 1.60 8.88
CA HIS A 284 -8.20 2.89 9.27
C HIS A 284 -8.84 4.10 8.59
N PHE A 285 -9.52 3.92 7.47
CA PHE A 285 -10.24 4.98 6.75
C PHE A 285 -11.73 5.05 7.12
N GLY A 286 -12.28 4.14 7.94
CA GLY A 286 -13.68 4.19 8.40
C GLY A 286 -14.33 2.83 8.61
N LYS A 287 -15.66 2.79 8.47
CA LYS A 287 -16.45 1.56 8.66
C LYS A 287 -16.55 0.69 7.41
N THR A 288 -16.16 1.20 6.26
CA THR A 288 -16.31 0.57 4.95
C THR A 288 -14.95 0.50 4.24
N ILE A 289 -14.73 -0.51 3.42
CA ILE A 289 -13.57 -0.67 2.54
C ILE A 289 -14.03 -0.60 1.08
N THR A 290 -13.21 0.02 0.24
CA THR A 290 -13.48 0.11 -1.20
C THR A 290 -12.29 -0.37 -2.02
N PRO A 291 -12.51 -0.87 -3.26
CA PRO A 291 -11.42 -1.33 -4.14
C PRO A 291 -10.42 -0.22 -4.53
N ASN A 292 -10.78 1.05 -4.31
CA ASN A 292 -9.88 2.19 -4.55
C ASN A 292 -8.89 2.44 -3.40
N LEU A 293 -9.05 1.77 -2.27
CA LEU A 293 -8.23 1.99 -1.07
C LEU A 293 -7.52 0.74 -0.57
N ALA A 294 -7.85 -0.43 -1.12
CA ALA A 294 -7.22 -1.68 -0.74
C ALA A 294 -7.37 -2.76 -1.83
N LYS A 295 -6.44 -3.71 -1.85
CA LYS A 295 -6.50 -4.89 -2.73
C LYS A 295 -7.07 -6.08 -1.97
N TYR A 296 -8.35 -6.41 -2.24
CA TYR A 296 -9.07 -7.52 -1.62
C TYR A 296 -10.02 -8.16 -2.64
N PHE A 297 -10.67 -9.27 -2.30
CA PHE A 297 -11.65 -9.91 -3.17
C PHE A 297 -12.95 -9.10 -3.20
N VAL A 298 -13.35 -8.68 -4.39
CA VAL A 298 -14.62 -7.99 -4.64
C VAL A 298 -15.50 -8.87 -5.49
N GLN A 299 -16.62 -9.34 -4.91
CA GLN A 299 -17.63 -10.05 -5.67
C GLN A 299 -18.52 -9.04 -6.40
N ASN A 300 -18.34 -8.90 -7.69
CA ASN A 300 -19.19 -8.06 -8.53
C ASN A 300 -20.26 -8.93 -9.18
N GLU A 301 -21.51 -8.85 -8.71
CA GLU A 301 -22.66 -9.60 -9.27
C GLU A 301 -23.02 -9.19 -10.71
N ASN A 302 -22.53 -8.04 -11.17
CA ASN A 302 -22.96 -7.41 -12.44
C ASN A 302 -21.86 -7.24 -13.51
N ILE A 303 -20.63 -7.70 -13.28
CA ILE A 303 -19.57 -7.55 -14.26
C ILE A 303 -18.78 -8.86 -14.38
N ASN A 304 -18.70 -9.39 -15.60
CA ASN A 304 -17.77 -10.49 -15.96
C ASN A 304 -16.28 -10.10 -15.88
N SER A 305 -15.93 -9.00 -15.21
CA SER A 305 -14.57 -8.58 -14.95
C SER A 305 -14.23 -8.90 -13.49
N ILE A 306 -13.74 -10.09 -13.26
CA ILE A 306 -13.02 -10.44 -12.05
C ILE A 306 -11.77 -9.54 -12.02
N SER A 307 -11.65 -8.67 -11.00
CA SER A 307 -10.36 -8.01 -10.72
C SER A 307 -9.26 -9.06 -10.76
N PRO A 308 -8.10 -8.80 -11.41
CA PRO A 308 -7.04 -9.80 -11.49
C PRO A 308 -6.80 -10.40 -10.11
N GLN A 309 -6.97 -11.72 -9.98
CA GLN A 309 -6.77 -12.43 -8.72
C GLN A 309 -5.26 -12.63 -8.52
N GLN A 310 -4.59 -11.55 -8.18
CA GLN A 310 -3.14 -11.50 -7.96
C GLN A 310 -2.77 -10.31 -7.07
N THR A 311 -1.56 -10.31 -6.56
CA THR A 311 -0.96 -9.16 -5.87
C THR A 311 -0.75 -8.00 -6.85
N ILE A 312 -0.62 -6.80 -6.30
CA ILE A 312 -0.25 -5.57 -7.00
C ILE A 312 0.98 -4.95 -6.34
N GLU A 313 1.60 -3.95 -6.95
CA GLU A 313 2.74 -3.25 -6.36
C GLU A 313 2.39 -2.66 -5.00
N VAL A 314 3.32 -2.79 -4.04
CA VAL A 314 3.16 -2.20 -2.72
C VAL A 314 3.05 -0.68 -2.81
N GLY A 315 2.28 -0.05 -1.91
CA GLY A 315 2.08 1.39 -1.93
C GLY A 315 1.17 1.91 -3.03
N SER A 316 0.40 1.03 -3.69
CA SER A 316 -0.55 1.42 -4.73
C SER A 316 -1.74 2.23 -4.21
N PHE A 317 -2.00 2.20 -2.92
CA PHE A 317 -3.09 2.92 -2.24
C PHE A 317 -2.56 3.94 -1.25
N LEU A 318 -3.46 4.81 -0.74
CA LEU A 318 -3.12 5.78 0.28
C LEU A 318 -2.81 5.07 1.62
N PRO A 319 -1.82 5.58 2.38
CA PRO A 319 -1.45 5.01 3.66
C PRO A 319 -2.42 5.40 4.78
N ASN A 320 -2.27 4.76 5.92
CA ASN A 320 -2.93 5.15 7.15
C ASN A 320 -2.27 6.39 7.80
N ALA A 321 -2.81 6.84 8.95
CA ALA A 321 -2.36 8.06 9.62
C ALA A 321 -0.93 7.99 10.21
N PHE A 322 -0.30 6.83 10.22
CA PHE A 322 1.11 6.64 10.56
C PHE A 322 2.04 6.61 9.34
N GLY A 323 1.50 6.68 8.12
CA GLY A 323 2.28 6.57 6.88
C GLY A 323 2.62 5.13 6.51
N ILE A 324 1.87 4.16 7.02
CA ILE A 324 2.02 2.74 6.71
C ILE A 324 1.00 2.35 5.64
N TYR A 325 1.47 1.66 4.61
CA TYR A 325 0.71 1.26 3.44
C TYR A 325 0.27 -0.20 3.53
N ASP A 326 -0.78 -0.53 2.79
CA ASP A 326 -1.23 -1.90 2.50
C ASP A 326 -1.60 -2.74 3.75
N MET A 327 -2.16 -2.08 4.79
CA MET A 327 -2.56 -2.76 6.03
C MET A 327 -3.91 -3.50 5.93
N HIS A 328 -4.64 -3.34 4.83
CA HIS A 328 -5.93 -3.99 4.57
C HIS A 328 -5.90 -4.69 3.22
N GLY A 329 -5.80 -6.01 3.21
CA GLY A 329 -5.69 -6.82 2.01
C GLY A 329 -4.25 -6.95 1.50
N LEU A 330 -4.07 -7.19 0.22
CA LEU A 330 -2.85 -7.45 -0.53
C LEU A 330 -2.22 -8.79 -0.16
N VAL A 331 -1.61 -8.94 1.02
CA VAL A 331 -1.14 -10.21 1.57
C VAL A 331 -1.45 -10.31 3.06
N TRP A 332 -1.81 -11.48 3.54
CA TRP A 332 -1.78 -11.80 4.96
C TRP A 332 -0.34 -11.69 5.46
N GLU A 333 -0.15 -11.05 6.59
CA GLU A 333 1.18 -10.77 7.15
C GLU A 333 1.44 -11.59 8.38
N TRP A 334 2.51 -12.41 8.35
CA TRP A 334 2.97 -13.19 9.48
C TRP A 334 3.34 -12.29 10.67
N CYS A 335 2.82 -12.65 11.84
CA CYS A 335 3.20 -12.09 13.14
C CYS A 335 4.06 -13.09 13.93
N GLU A 336 4.75 -12.58 14.95
CA GLU A 336 5.60 -13.40 15.83
C GLU A 336 4.78 -14.36 16.70
N ASP A 337 3.53 -14.00 17.00
CA ASP A 337 2.66 -14.62 18.00
C ASP A 337 2.22 -16.02 17.59
N CYS A 338 2.07 -16.90 18.60
CA CYS A 338 1.40 -18.17 18.47
C CYS A 338 -0.12 -17.99 18.42
N GLU A 339 -0.82 -19.01 17.92
CA GLU A 339 -2.27 -19.06 17.98
C GLU A 339 -2.77 -19.22 19.44
N HIS A 340 -3.79 -18.43 19.78
CA HIS A 340 -4.58 -18.50 20.99
C HIS A 340 -6.06 -18.41 20.63
N GLU A 341 -6.92 -19.11 21.37
CA GLU A 341 -8.36 -19.18 21.09
C GLU A 341 -9.04 -17.82 21.13
N ASP A 342 -8.57 -16.92 22.00
CA ASP A 342 -9.11 -15.58 22.20
C ASP A 342 -8.04 -14.66 22.84
N TYR A 343 -8.42 -13.46 23.27
CA TYR A 343 -7.51 -12.53 23.94
C TYR A 343 -7.57 -12.60 25.49
N GLN A 344 -8.16 -13.64 26.08
CA GLN A 344 -8.10 -13.83 27.50
C GLN A 344 -6.63 -14.04 27.94
N ASP A 345 -6.17 -13.27 28.91
CA ASP A 345 -4.77 -13.28 29.39
C ASP A 345 -3.71 -12.81 28.40
N ALA A 346 -4.10 -12.16 27.29
CA ALA A 346 -3.17 -11.61 26.32
C ALA A 346 -2.23 -10.54 26.93
N PRO A 347 -0.96 -10.44 26.47
CA PRO A 347 -0.03 -9.42 26.96
C PRO A 347 -0.55 -8.00 26.72
N SER A 348 -0.49 -7.16 27.76
CA SER A 348 -0.94 -5.76 27.67
C SER A 348 0.20 -4.76 27.42
N ASP A 349 1.43 -5.24 27.24
CA ASP A 349 2.63 -4.42 27.02
C ASP A 349 3.14 -4.43 25.57
N GLY A 350 2.37 -5.05 24.64
CA GLY A 350 2.70 -5.16 23.23
C GLY A 350 3.77 -6.20 22.89
N SER A 351 4.23 -6.99 23.86
CA SER A 351 5.12 -8.11 23.59
C SER A 351 4.41 -9.23 22.81
N SER A 352 5.17 -9.97 22.02
CA SER A 352 4.64 -11.13 21.27
C SER A 352 4.14 -12.21 22.23
N TRP A 353 2.94 -12.72 21.96
CA TRP A 353 2.31 -13.77 22.77
C TRP A 353 2.72 -15.15 22.26
N VAL A 354 3.86 -15.63 22.76
CA VAL A 354 4.48 -16.90 22.31
C VAL A 354 4.36 -18.05 23.33
N ASN A 355 3.79 -17.77 24.52
CA ASN A 355 3.65 -18.75 25.59
C ASN A 355 2.20 -19.21 25.71
N ASN A 356 2.00 -20.47 26.11
CA ASN A 356 0.70 -21.07 26.41
C ASN A 356 -0.29 -21.18 25.25
N GLY A 357 0.14 -20.88 24.02
CA GLY A 357 -0.63 -21.06 22.80
C GLY A 357 -0.21 -22.29 22.00
N ASN A 358 -0.85 -22.49 20.89
CA ASN A 358 -0.48 -23.52 19.92
C ASN A 358 0.77 -23.07 19.15
N SER A 359 1.94 -23.55 19.54
CA SER A 359 3.23 -23.15 18.97
C SER A 359 3.46 -23.62 17.52
N GLU A 360 2.66 -24.57 17.01
CA GLU A 360 2.74 -25.01 15.63
C GLU A 360 2.07 -24.01 14.66
N TYR A 361 1.11 -23.22 15.17
CA TYR A 361 0.39 -22.21 14.41
C TYR A 361 0.86 -20.80 14.75
N ARG A 362 0.89 -19.95 13.75
CA ARG A 362 1.29 -18.54 13.87
C ARG A 362 0.19 -17.64 13.36
N ILE A 363 0.10 -16.47 13.97
CA ILE A 363 -0.91 -15.46 13.61
C ILE A 363 -0.54 -14.79 12.29
N LEU A 364 -1.57 -14.55 11.49
CA LEU A 364 -1.57 -13.78 10.27
C LEU A 364 -2.60 -12.67 10.37
N ARG A 365 -2.28 -11.50 9.84
CA ARG A 365 -3.13 -10.31 9.94
C ARG A 365 -3.32 -9.63 8.59
N GLY A 366 -4.41 -8.88 8.41
CA GLY A 366 -4.63 -7.91 7.34
C GLY A 366 -5.48 -8.36 6.17
N GLY A 367 -5.68 -9.66 5.96
CA GLY A 367 -6.33 -10.16 4.75
C GLY A 367 -5.37 -10.19 3.56
N SER A 368 -5.86 -10.65 2.42
CA SER A 368 -5.08 -10.76 1.18
C SER A 368 -5.86 -10.25 -0.03
N TRP A 369 -5.22 -10.28 -1.19
CA TRP A 369 -5.82 -9.99 -2.49
C TRP A 369 -7.06 -10.84 -2.81
N ASP A 370 -7.19 -12.01 -2.18
CA ASP A 370 -8.26 -12.99 -2.34
C ASP A 370 -9.22 -13.07 -1.13
N SER A 371 -9.02 -12.23 -0.12
CA SER A 371 -9.85 -12.23 1.08
C SER A 371 -11.08 -11.34 0.91
N PRO A 372 -12.27 -11.75 1.36
CA PRO A 372 -13.43 -10.87 1.43
C PRO A 372 -13.19 -9.71 2.41
N ALA A 373 -13.94 -8.63 2.26
CA ALA A 373 -13.77 -7.38 3.00
C ALA A 373 -13.66 -7.55 4.52
N HIS A 374 -14.51 -8.41 5.11
CA HIS A 374 -14.54 -8.62 6.56
C HIS A 374 -13.25 -9.23 7.14
N LEU A 375 -12.51 -10.00 6.34
CA LEU A 375 -11.21 -10.55 6.74
C LEU A 375 -10.08 -9.51 6.62
N CYS A 376 -10.33 -8.36 6.00
CA CYS A 376 -9.37 -7.26 5.93
C CYS A 376 -9.53 -6.22 7.05
N ARG A 377 -10.40 -6.45 8.05
CA ARG A 377 -10.60 -5.55 9.20
C ARG A 377 -9.33 -5.50 10.08
N SER A 378 -9.15 -4.39 10.79
CA SER A 378 -8.00 -4.21 11.70
C SER A 378 -7.96 -5.28 12.80
N ALA A 379 -9.10 -5.76 13.29
CA ALA A 379 -9.19 -6.77 14.34
C ALA A 379 -9.16 -8.20 13.82
N SER A 380 -9.41 -8.42 12.52
CA SER A 380 -9.50 -9.76 11.94
C SER A 380 -8.20 -10.54 12.14
N ARG A 381 -8.32 -11.78 12.60
CA ARG A 381 -7.23 -12.72 12.87
C ARG A 381 -7.33 -13.92 11.95
N PHE A 382 -6.21 -14.50 11.63
CA PHE A 382 -6.08 -15.79 10.98
C PHE A 382 -4.86 -16.50 11.55
N SER A 383 -4.85 -17.80 11.56
CA SER A 383 -3.69 -18.60 11.96
C SER A 383 -3.42 -19.70 10.95
N GLU A 384 -2.16 -20.06 10.80
CA GLU A 384 -1.75 -21.18 9.95
C GLU A 384 -0.46 -21.80 10.50
N MET A 385 -0.19 -23.05 10.14
CA MET A 385 1.05 -23.70 10.56
C MET A 385 2.27 -22.93 10.09
N ALA A 386 3.26 -22.78 10.96
CA ALA A 386 4.48 -22.00 10.71
C ALA A 386 5.25 -22.39 9.45
N SER A 387 5.11 -23.63 8.97
CA SER A 387 5.80 -24.15 7.78
C SER A 387 5.02 -23.99 6.47
N VAL A 388 3.77 -23.55 6.52
CA VAL A 388 2.90 -23.44 5.32
C VAL A 388 3.28 -22.21 4.50
N THR A 389 3.23 -22.39 3.18
CA THR A 389 3.44 -21.32 2.20
C THR A 389 2.21 -21.19 1.31
N ASP A 390 1.73 -19.97 1.10
CA ASP A 390 0.59 -19.68 0.24
C ASP A 390 0.81 -18.39 -0.54
N SER A 391 0.22 -18.24 -1.71
CA SER A 391 0.30 -17.01 -2.53
C SER A 391 -0.38 -15.79 -1.89
N ARG A 392 -1.04 -15.99 -0.77
CA ARG A 392 -1.67 -14.95 0.06
C ARG A 392 -0.83 -14.52 1.25
N PHE A 393 0.27 -15.23 1.59
CA PHE A 393 1.06 -15.03 2.80
C PHE A 393 2.39 -14.35 2.50
N GLY A 394 2.57 -13.19 3.09
CA GLY A 394 3.79 -12.40 3.11
C GLY A 394 4.08 -11.92 4.52
N PHE A 395 4.84 -10.85 4.66
CA PHE A 395 5.17 -10.27 5.96
C PHE A 395 5.74 -8.86 5.82
N ARG A 396 5.84 -8.17 6.95
CA ARG A 396 6.63 -6.96 7.12
C ARG A 396 7.54 -7.09 8.34
N VAL A 397 8.50 -6.18 8.50
CA VAL A 397 9.48 -6.27 9.57
C VAL A 397 9.45 -5.04 10.47
N VAL A 398 9.82 -5.27 11.74
CA VAL A 398 9.98 -4.24 12.74
C VAL A 398 11.42 -4.19 13.25
N CYS A 399 11.88 -2.96 13.55
CA CYS A 399 13.12 -2.71 14.27
C CYS A 399 12.77 -1.99 15.57
N SER A 400 13.16 -2.54 16.71
CA SER A 400 12.75 -2.02 18.03
C SER A 400 13.53 -0.78 18.46
N SER A 401 14.74 -0.54 17.91
CA SER A 401 15.61 0.60 18.21
C SER A 401 16.66 0.78 17.14
N ILE A 402 17.17 2.00 16.99
CA ILE A 402 18.27 2.39 16.11
C ILE A 402 19.44 2.94 16.94
#